data_e111ebb33e5265a142fe025b34a7d596
#
_entry.id   e111ebb33e5265a142fe025b34a7d596
#
_cell.length_a   1.000
_cell.length_b   1.000
_cell.length_c   1.000
_cell.angle_alpha   90.00
_cell.angle_beta   90.00
_cell.angle_gamma   90.00
#
_symmetry.space_group_name_H-M   'P 1'
#
loop_
_entity.id
_entity.type
_entity.pdbx_description
1 polymer ?
#
loop_
_entity_poly.entity_id
_entity_poly.type
_entity_poly.pdbx_seq_one_letter_code
_entity_poly.pdbx_strand_id
1 'polypeptide(L)'
;MRPESKFWHEVKKNITEISFTRLESWASAGVPDLLCYNKSGKFFTIELKVTKGEFPILSAHQISFHVRHPNNTFILQKALGPCTIKLYEGSKIMQLANHEPCSCIAEGWTKVQEHLVNVT
;
A
#
# COMPACT_ATOMS: atom_id res chain seq x y z
N MET A 1 -6.44 17.14 9.67
CA MET A 1 -5.43 16.11 9.29
C MET A 1 -5.74 15.66 7.87
N ARG A 2 -4.70 15.52 7.06
CA ARG A 2 -4.86 15.01 5.68
C ARG A 2 -5.36 13.57 5.71
N PRO A 3 -6.17 13.15 4.71
CA PRO A 3 -6.70 11.79 4.68
C PRO A 3 -5.63 10.70 4.76
N GLU A 4 -4.50 10.88 4.08
CA GLU A 4 -3.41 9.88 4.11
C GLU A 4 -2.71 9.83 5.46
N SER A 5 -2.56 10.96 6.15
CA SER A 5 -2.00 10.98 7.50
C SER A 5 -2.94 10.29 8.49
N LYS A 6 -4.25 10.50 8.34
CA LYS A 6 -5.25 9.81 9.13
C LYS A 6 -5.22 8.31 8.86
N PHE A 7 -5.09 7.91 7.61
CA PHE A 7 -4.97 6.51 7.22
C PHE A 7 -3.72 5.87 7.82
N TRP A 8 -2.59 6.58 7.83
CA TRP A 8 -1.36 6.11 8.47
C TRP A 8 -1.58 5.77 9.95
N HIS A 9 -2.31 6.61 10.67
CA HIS A 9 -2.64 6.32 12.07
C HIS A 9 -3.50 5.07 12.20
N GLU A 10 -4.45 4.86 11.30
CA GLU A 10 -5.27 3.64 11.27
C GLU A 10 -4.43 2.40 10.98
N VAL A 11 -3.48 2.50 10.06
CA VAL A 11 -2.56 1.40 9.74
C VAL A 11 -1.78 0.96 10.98
N LYS A 12 -1.20 1.92 11.70
CA LYS A 12 -0.45 1.62 12.92
C LYS A 12 -1.33 0.97 13.99
N LYS A 13 -2.57 1.41 14.09
CA LYS A 13 -3.50 0.88 15.08
C LYS A 13 -3.94 -0.54 14.76
N ASN A 14 -4.16 -0.86 13.50
CA ASN A 14 -4.75 -2.12 13.07
C ASN A 14 -3.73 -3.19 12.66
N ILE A 15 -2.53 -2.79 12.24
CA ILE A 15 -1.47 -3.72 11.85
C ILE A 15 -0.34 -3.59 12.85
N THR A 16 -0.37 -4.45 13.87
CA THR A 16 0.53 -4.35 15.02
C THR A 16 1.74 -5.28 14.93
N GLU A 17 1.75 -6.24 14.01
CA GLU A 17 2.82 -7.23 13.92
C GLU A 17 3.90 -6.89 12.88
N ILE A 18 3.79 -5.75 12.24
CA ILE A 18 4.75 -5.27 11.24
C ILE A 18 5.49 -4.06 11.82
N SER A 19 6.81 -4.03 11.61
CA SER A 19 7.61 -2.86 11.93
C SER A 19 7.54 -1.90 10.75
N PHE A 20 7.11 -0.66 10.99
CA PHE A 20 6.98 0.37 9.96
C PHE A 20 8.02 1.45 10.13
N THR A 21 8.63 1.86 9.02
CA THR A 21 9.45 3.08 8.94
C THR A 21 8.82 3.98 7.90
N ARG A 22 8.41 5.18 8.31
CA ARG A 22 7.85 6.14 7.36
C ARG A 22 8.96 6.79 6.56
N LEU A 23 8.86 6.74 5.23
CA LEU A 23 9.85 7.31 4.34
C LEU A 23 9.51 8.75 4.00
N GLU A 24 10.55 9.59 3.88
CA GLU A 24 10.39 11.00 3.51
C GLU A 24 10.37 11.11 1.99
N SER A 25 9.18 11.25 1.42
CA SER A 25 9.00 11.25 -0.03
C SER A 25 9.65 12.44 -0.76
N TRP A 26 9.96 13.52 -0.03
CA TRP A 26 10.66 14.66 -0.66
C TRP A 26 12.09 14.31 -1.09
N ALA A 27 12.68 13.27 -0.52
CA ALA A 27 14.04 12.86 -0.84
C ALA A 27 14.16 12.20 -2.23
N SER A 28 13.08 11.54 -2.68
CA SER A 28 13.07 10.89 -3.99
C SER A 28 11.62 10.70 -4.45
N ALA A 29 11.31 11.21 -5.63
CA ALA A 29 9.95 11.12 -6.16
C ALA A 29 9.55 9.66 -6.42
N GLY A 30 8.32 9.32 -6.05
CA GLY A 30 7.76 7.98 -6.28
C GLY A 30 8.13 6.92 -5.25
N VAL A 31 8.99 7.24 -4.30
CA VAL A 31 9.31 6.33 -3.19
C VAL A 31 8.04 6.07 -2.38
N PRO A 32 7.73 4.79 -2.05
CA PRO A 32 6.56 4.48 -1.24
C PRO A 32 6.59 5.12 0.14
N ASP A 33 5.42 5.24 0.75
CA ASP A 33 5.28 5.90 2.05
C ASP A 33 5.96 5.16 3.19
N LEU A 34 5.96 3.82 3.14
CA LEU A 34 6.40 2.98 4.25
C LEU A 34 7.42 1.94 3.80
N LEU A 35 8.48 1.79 4.57
CA LEU A 35 9.35 0.63 4.55
C LEU A 35 8.93 -0.27 5.71
N CYS A 36 8.66 -1.53 5.42
CA CYS A 36 8.10 -2.48 6.37
C CYS A 36 9.03 -3.66 6.57
N TYR A 37 8.93 -4.26 7.76
CA TYR A 37 9.76 -5.40 8.13
C TYR A 37 8.91 -6.36 8.98
N ASN A 38 8.86 -7.62 8.58
CA ASN A 38 8.07 -8.61 9.32
C ASN A 38 8.94 -9.53 10.18
N LYS A 39 8.30 -10.39 10.96
CA LYS A 39 8.97 -11.31 11.88
C LYS A 39 9.82 -12.35 11.16
N SER A 40 9.54 -12.62 9.88
CA SER A 40 10.35 -13.52 9.04
C SER A 40 11.62 -12.85 8.52
N GLY A 41 11.86 -11.60 8.87
CA GLY A 41 13.04 -10.85 8.44
C GLY A 41 12.99 -10.39 7.00
N LYS A 42 11.79 -10.15 6.47
CA LYS A 42 11.61 -9.68 5.09
C LYS A 42 11.19 -8.24 5.06
N PHE A 43 11.85 -7.47 4.17
CA PHE A 43 11.48 -6.10 3.88
C PHE A 43 10.49 -6.05 2.72
N PHE A 44 9.59 -5.11 2.81
CA PHE A 44 8.66 -4.77 1.73
C PHE A 44 8.22 -3.32 1.90
N THR A 45 7.60 -2.77 0.88
CA THR A 45 7.13 -1.38 0.91
C THR A 45 5.62 -1.31 0.76
N ILE A 46 5.03 -0.26 1.31
CA ILE A 46 3.61 0.03 1.14
C ILE A 46 3.43 1.48 0.72
N GLU A 47 2.70 1.66 -0.39
CA GLU A 47 2.18 2.96 -0.80
C GLU A 47 0.76 3.09 -0.25
N LEU A 48 0.48 4.16 0.50
CA LEU A 48 -0.83 4.41 1.07
C LEU A 48 -1.67 5.27 0.12
N LYS A 49 -2.91 4.85 -0.14
CA LYS A 49 -3.84 5.61 -0.97
C LYS A 49 -5.20 5.68 -0.30
N VAL A 50 -5.77 6.89 -0.26
CA VAL A 50 -7.15 7.12 0.16
C VAL A 50 -7.90 7.65 -1.04
N THR A 51 -9.02 7.00 -1.39
CA THR A 51 -9.81 7.34 -2.56
C THR A 51 -11.28 7.47 -2.19
N LYS A 52 -12.03 8.21 -3.01
CA LYS A 52 -13.49 8.23 -2.88
C LYS A 52 -14.11 7.00 -3.53
N GLY A 53 -13.63 6.63 -4.72
CA GLY A 53 -14.10 5.47 -5.48
C GLY A 53 -13.12 4.31 -5.41
N GLU A 54 -13.22 3.42 -6.40
CA GLU A 54 -12.48 2.16 -6.40
C GLU A 54 -11.01 2.29 -6.81
N PHE A 55 -10.66 3.31 -7.62
CA PHE A 55 -9.32 3.36 -8.21
C PHE A 55 -8.50 4.51 -7.64
N PRO A 56 -7.24 4.24 -7.26
CA PRO A 56 -6.35 5.28 -6.76
C PRO A 56 -5.82 6.16 -7.90
N ILE A 57 -5.45 7.39 -7.56
CA ILE A 57 -4.73 8.28 -8.47
C ILE A 57 -3.24 8.11 -8.16
N LEU A 58 -2.49 7.68 -9.17
CA LEU A 58 -1.07 7.40 -9.05
C LEU A 58 -0.26 8.37 -9.90
N SER A 59 0.82 8.91 -9.34
CA SER A 59 1.73 9.76 -10.10
C SER A 59 2.59 8.92 -11.04
N ALA A 60 3.16 9.55 -12.07
CA ALA A 60 4.07 8.87 -12.99
C ALA A 60 5.27 8.25 -12.25
N HIS A 61 5.77 8.92 -11.22
CA HIS A 61 6.90 8.41 -10.42
C HIS A 61 6.49 7.19 -9.59
N GLN A 62 5.29 7.18 -9.03
CA GLN A 62 4.78 6.02 -8.28
C GLN A 62 4.59 4.82 -9.20
N ILE A 63 4.07 5.04 -10.41
CA ILE A 63 3.93 3.98 -11.42
C ILE A 63 5.30 3.43 -11.79
N SER A 64 6.25 4.32 -12.11
CA SER A 64 7.61 3.92 -12.48
C SER A 64 8.31 3.11 -11.39
N PHE A 65 8.17 3.53 -10.14
CA PHE A 65 8.77 2.79 -9.03
C PHE A 65 8.25 1.35 -8.97
N HIS A 66 6.94 1.16 -9.06
CA HIS A 66 6.34 -0.16 -8.93
C HIS A 66 6.55 -1.04 -10.17
N VAL A 67 6.68 -0.43 -11.36
CA VAL A 67 7.08 -1.17 -12.56
C VAL A 67 8.50 -1.73 -12.41
N ARG A 68 9.41 -0.94 -11.84
CA ARG A 68 10.80 -1.37 -11.61
C ARG A 68 10.93 -2.33 -10.43
N HIS A 69 10.01 -2.27 -9.47
CA HIS A 69 10.06 -3.07 -8.25
C HIS A 69 8.72 -3.78 -8.01
N PRO A 70 8.39 -4.81 -8.83
CA PRO A 70 7.07 -5.45 -8.74
C PRO A 70 6.94 -6.44 -7.57
N ASN A 71 8.06 -6.89 -7.01
CA ASN A 71 8.05 -7.89 -5.93
C ASN A 71 8.28 -7.24 -4.57
N ASN A 72 7.59 -7.72 -3.56
CA ASN A 72 7.67 -7.20 -2.18
C ASN A 72 7.37 -5.69 -2.11
N THR A 73 6.46 -5.26 -2.96
CA THR A 73 5.91 -3.89 -2.93
C THR A 73 4.40 -3.99 -2.99
N PHE A 74 3.72 -3.12 -2.24
CA PHE A 74 2.26 -3.19 -2.11
C PHE A 74 1.66 -1.80 -2.16
N ILE A 75 0.41 -1.75 -2.58
CA ILE A 75 -0.43 -0.56 -2.48
C ILE A 75 -1.58 -0.90 -1.53
N LEU A 76 -1.70 -0.15 -0.44
CA LEU A 76 -2.79 -0.30 0.51
C LEU A 76 -3.76 0.85 0.30
N GLN A 77 -5.00 0.52 -0.06
CA GLN A 77 -6.01 1.49 -0.44
C GLN A 77 -7.18 1.48 0.54
N LYS A 78 -7.53 2.67 1.01
CA LYS A 78 -8.79 2.90 1.71
C LYS A 78 -9.73 3.60 0.75
N ALA A 79 -10.79 2.92 0.34
CA ALA A 79 -11.82 3.47 -0.52
C ALA A 79 -13.00 3.92 0.35
N LEU A 80 -13.24 5.23 0.42
CA LEU A 80 -14.22 5.81 1.34
C LEU A 80 -15.65 5.51 0.92
N GLY A 81 -15.96 5.57 -0.38
CA GLY A 81 -17.29 5.28 -0.88
C GLY A 81 -17.71 3.83 -0.62
N PRO A 82 -16.96 2.84 -1.14
CA PRO A 82 -17.22 1.43 -0.85
C PRO A 82 -16.96 1.03 0.60
N CYS A 83 -16.24 1.85 1.36
CA CYS A 83 -15.85 1.57 2.75
C CYS A 83 -15.01 0.29 2.85
N THR A 84 -13.95 0.20 2.03
CA THR A 84 -13.09 -0.98 1.95
C THR A 84 -11.64 -0.66 2.21
N ILE A 85 -10.92 -1.65 2.75
CA ILE A 85 -9.46 -1.65 2.87
C ILE A 85 -8.96 -2.80 1.99
N LYS A 86 -8.15 -2.47 0.98
CA LYS A 86 -7.64 -3.47 0.04
C LYS A 86 -6.14 -3.36 -0.13
N LEU A 87 -5.47 -4.50 -0.16
CA LEU A 87 -4.05 -4.60 -0.42
C LEU A 87 -3.83 -5.16 -1.82
N TYR A 88 -3.05 -4.44 -2.63
CA TYR A 88 -2.68 -4.87 -3.98
C TYR A 88 -1.17 -5.10 -4.04
N GLU A 89 -0.75 -6.09 -4.82
CA GLU A 89 0.67 -6.26 -5.13
C GLU A 89 1.16 -5.12 -6.04
N GLY A 90 2.42 -4.73 -5.87
CA GLY A 90 3.04 -3.72 -6.72
C GLY A 90 3.01 -4.06 -8.20
N SER A 91 3.02 -5.37 -8.54
CA SER A 91 2.89 -5.85 -9.93
C SER A 91 1.58 -5.46 -10.60
N LYS A 92 0.56 -5.06 -9.84
CA LYS A 92 -0.74 -4.62 -10.37
C LYS A 92 -0.79 -3.12 -10.67
N ILE A 93 0.33 -2.44 -10.59
CA ILE A 93 0.36 -0.96 -10.68
C ILE A 93 -0.22 -0.43 -12.00
N MET A 94 0.01 -1.12 -13.12
CA MET A 94 -0.51 -0.66 -14.41
C MET A 94 -2.03 -0.79 -14.50
N GLN A 95 -2.59 -1.88 -13.99
CA GLN A 95 -4.05 -2.05 -13.95
C GLN A 95 -4.68 -0.98 -13.05
N LEU A 96 -4.09 -0.73 -11.87
CA LEU A 96 -4.59 0.31 -10.98
C LEU A 96 -4.52 1.70 -11.63
N ALA A 97 -3.40 2.02 -12.28
CA ALA A 97 -3.21 3.31 -12.93
C ALA A 97 -4.18 3.53 -14.09
N ASN A 98 -4.48 2.47 -14.83
CA ASN A 98 -5.38 2.52 -15.98
C ASN A 98 -6.85 2.32 -15.61
N HIS A 99 -7.17 2.23 -14.32
CA HIS A 99 -8.51 1.97 -13.82
C HIS A 99 -9.12 0.68 -14.42
N GLU A 100 -8.27 -0.33 -14.60
CA GLU A 100 -8.72 -1.64 -15.06
C GLU A 100 -9.04 -2.52 -13.85
N PRO A 101 -10.07 -3.37 -13.93
CA PRO A 101 -10.38 -4.30 -12.85
C PRO A 101 -9.19 -5.21 -12.56
N CYS A 102 -8.81 -5.32 -11.30
CA CYS A 102 -7.78 -6.27 -10.88
C CYS A 102 -8.09 -6.74 -9.46
N SER A 103 -7.65 -7.95 -9.15
CA SER A 103 -7.89 -8.54 -7.84
C SER A 103 -6.95 -7.97 -6.80
N CYS A 104 -7.47 -7.64 -5.62
CA CYS A 104 -6.63 -7.38 -4.46
C CYS A 104 -6.14 -8.72 -3.88
N ILE A 105 -5.01 -8.66 -3.18
CA ILE A 105 -4.44 -9.85 -2.55
C ILE A 105 -5.03 -10.10 -1.16
N ALA A 106 -5.55 -9.05 -0.52
CA ALA A 106 -6.22 -9.14 0.77
C ALA A 106 -7.20 -7.99 0.93
N GLU A 107 -8.29 -8.23 1.62
CA GLU A 107 -9.29 -7.21 1.93
C GLU A 107 -9.64 -7.25 3.42
N GLY A 108 -9.69 -6.06 4.04
CA GLY A 108 -9.94 -5.90 5.47
C GLY A 108 -8.66 -6.01 6.29
N TRP A 109 -8.65 -5.37 7.47
CA TRP A 109 -7.45 -5.27 8.29
C TRP A 109 -6.86 -6.63 8.69
N THR A 110 -7.71 -7.57 9.08
CA THR A 110 -7.24 -8.89 9.54
C THR A 110 -6.50 -9.63 8.43
N LYS A 111 -7.10 -9.69 7.23
CA LYS A 111 -6.48 -10.38 6.09
C LYS A 111 -5.26 -9.66 5.57
N VAL A 112 -5.26 -8.33 5.59
CA VAL A 112 -4.10 -7.54 5.21
C VAL A 112 -2.92 -7.85 6.13
N GLN A 113 -3.13 -7.82 7.45
CA GLN A 113 -2.07 -8.15 8.39
C GLN A 113 -1.57 -9.58 8.22
N GLU A 114 -2.48 -10.52 8.06
CA GLU A 114 -2.13 -11.93 7.85
C GLU A 114 -1.23 -12.10 6.62
N HIS A 115 -1.57 -11.43 5.52
CA HIS A 115 -0.74 -11.49 4.31
C HIS A 115 0.65 -10.90 4.53
N LEU A 116 0.73 -9.73 5.15
CA LEU A 116 2.00 -9.02 5.36
C LEU A 116 2.93 -9.77 6.31
N VAL A 117 2.37 -10.41 7.34
CA VAL A 117 3.14 -11.26 8.27
C VAL A 117 3.79 -12.42 7.53
N ASN A 118 3.15 -12.93 6.50
CA ASN A 118 3.59 -14.12 5.76
C ASN A 118 4.38 -13.80 4.46
N VAL A 119 4.74 -12.55 4.22
CA VAL A 119 5.62 -12.21 3.10
C VAL A 119 6.98 -12.89 3.28
N THR A 120 7.43 -13.59 2.24
CA THR A 120 8.68 -14.37 2.28
C THR A 120 9.66 -13.96 1.17
#